data_505f8b2d6b949d731ab5b9ccbbb73e44
#
_entry.id   505f8b2d6b949d731ab5b9ccbbb73e44
#
_cell.length_a   1.000
_cell.length_b   1.000
_cell.length_c   1.000
_cell.angle_alpha   90.00
_cell.angle_beta   90.00
_cell.angle_gamma   90.00
#
_symmetry.space_group_name_H-M   'P 1'
#
loop_
_entity.id
_entity.type
_entity.pdbx_description
1 polymer ?
#
loop_
_entity_poly.entity_id
_entity_poly.type
_entity_poly.pdbx_seq_one_letter_code
_entity_poly.pdbx_strand_id
1 'polypeptide(L)'
;MAGDKHSTARDRAAISHHYDLSNDWYRLLLDPSMAYSCAYWTRPHDPGYGLAEAQRDKLDLICRKLDLAPGQRLLDVGCGWGALALHAAAHHRTHVTAVTLSRAQRDFVAARVRERDLGGLVDVELCHYRDLAGGGYDAVSTVEMGEHVGDTAYPDFAARLHSFLRPRGRLLVQQMSRGTNAPGGGAFIESYIAPDMHMRPVGETVGMLEGAGLEVRSVQSLREHYDRTIAAWHATLERRWAEFVALGGEATARVWRLYLAGGGLAFRERRMGVDQILAVRPTSDGDSGMPPAPPHGPRPETAR
;
A
#
# COMPACT_ATOMS: atom_id res chain seq x y z
N MET A 1 -12.41 8.39 -19.68
CA MET A 1 -10.96 8.46 -19.93
C MET A 1 -10.65 7.84 -21.28
N ALA A 2 -9.81 8.47 -22.10
CA ALA A 2 -9.40 7.96 -23.42
C ALA A 2 -8.15 7.08 -23.29
N GLY A 3 -7.97 6.09 -24.17
CA GLY A 3 -6.84 5.17 -24.24
C GLY A 3 -7.14 3.76 -23.75
N ASP A 4 -6.25 2.81 -24.10
CA ASP A 4 -6.39 1.42 -23.71
C ASP A 4 -6.22 1.27 -22.19
N LYS A 5 -7.06 0.43 -21.58
CA LYS A 5 -6.98 0.12 -20.14
C LYS A 5 -5.57 -0.39 -19.81
N HIS A 6 -5.01 0.10 -18.68
CA HIS A 6 -3.68 -0.26 -18.17
C HIS A 6 -2.50 0.11 -19.10
N SER A 7 -2.70 1.07 -20.03
CA SER A 7 -1.58 1.76 -20.66
C SER A 7 -0.96 2.78 -19.69
N THR A 8 0.35 3.06 -19.82
CA THR A 8 1.04 4.03 -18.96
C THR A 8 0.40 5.43 -18.98
N ALA A 9 -0.20 5.84 -20.10
CA ALA A 9 -0.90 7.11 -20.22
C ALA A 9 -2.24 7.07 -19.46
N ARG A 10 -2.99 5.95 -19.54
CA ARG A 10 -4.27 5.79 -18.84
C ARG A 10 -4.06 5.59 -17.35
N ASP A 11 -3.03 4.84 -16.93
CA ASP A 11 -2.68 4.68 -15.52
C ASP A 11 -2.37 6.04 -14.87
N ARG A 12 -1.64 6.94 -15.57
CA ARG A 12 -1.42 8.32 -15.12
C ARG A 12 -2.73 9.10 -14.99
N ALA A 13 -3.63 8.98 -15.97
CA ALA A 13 -4.91 9.68 -15.95
C ALA A 13 -5.85 9.14 -14.85
N ALA A 14 -5.87 7.83 -14.63
CA ALA A 14 -6.66 7.20 -13.57
C ALA A 14 -6.18 7.59 -12.19
N ILE A 15 -4.86 7.58 -11.96
CA ILE A 15 -4.24 8.02 -10.70
C ILE A 15 -4.46 9.51 -10.49
N SER A 16 -4.28 10.36 -11.51
CA SER A 16 -4.59 11.78 -11.42
C SER A 16 -6.05 11.98 -11.01
N HIS A 17 -6.99 11.33 -11.66
CA HIS A 17 -8.42 11.44 -11.36
C HIS A 17 -8.78 10.98 -9.93
N HIS A 18 -8.20 9.87 -9.46
CA HIS A 18 -8.43 9.35 -8.12
C HIS A 18 -7.85 10.27 -7.03
N TYR A 19 -6.70 10.92 -7.31
CA TYR A 19 -6.00 11.80 -6.39
C TYR A 19 -6.16 13.29 -6.71
N ASP A 20 -7.09 13.68 -7.62
CA ASP A 20 -7.41 15.08 -7.96
C ASP A 20 -8.08 15.85 -6.83
N LEU A 21 -8.53 15.17 -5.77
CA LEU A 21 -8.81 15.81 -4.50
C LEU A 21 -7.49 16.32 -3.91
N SER A 22 -7.48 17.57 -3.46
CA SER A 22 -6.28 18.25 -2.98
C SER A 22 -5.57 17.49 -1.85
N ASN A 23 -4.26 17.68 -1.70
CA ASN A 23 -3.52 17.18 -0.53
C ASN A 23 -4.19 17.58 0.80
N ASP A 24 -4.91 18.71 0.85
CA ASP A 24 -5.60 19.19 2.04
C ASP A 24 -6.81 18.34 2.39
N TRP A 25 -7.54 17.78 1.39
CA TRP A 25 -8.59 16.80 1.61
C TRP A 25 -8.06 15.56 2.32
N TYR A 26 -6.94 15.02 1.82
CA TYR A 26 -6.32 13.82 2.41
C TYR A 26 -5.67 14.11 3.77
N ARG A 27 -5.09 15.30 3.97
CA ARG A 27 -4.59 15.71 5.30
C ARG A 27 -5.72 15.81 6.33
N LEU A 28 -6.92 16.16 5.89
CA LEU A 28 -8.10 16.25 6.74
C LEU A 28 -8.62 14.86 7.13
N LEU A 29 -8.52 13.88 6.23
CA LEU A 29 -9.06 12.53 6.37
C LEU A 29 -8.11 11.57 7.07
N LEU A 30 -6.83 11.61 6.67
CA LEU A 30 -5.82 10.63 7.04
C LEU A 30 -5.12 11.00 8.36
N ASP A 31 -4.33 10.05 8.85
CA ASP A 31 -3.42 10.27 9.97
C ASP A 31 -2.19 11.12 9.55
N PRO A 32 -1.36 11.59 10.49
CA PRO A 32 -0.17 12.42 10.17
C PRO A 32 0.84 11.75 9.25
N SER A 33 0.88 10.42 9.13
CA SER A 33 1.74 9.71 8.17
C SER A 33 1.24 9.82 6.73
N MET A 34 0.00 10.23 6.53
CA MET A 34 -0.68 10.27 5.23
C MET A 34 -0.82 8.88 4.58
N ALA A 35 -1.00 7.84 5.39
CA ALA A 35 -1.19 6.48 4.90
C ALA A 35 -2.64 6.26 4.44
N TYR A 36 -2.86 6.22 3.12
CA TYR A 36 -4.16 5.90 2.51
C TYR A 36 -4.22 4.42 2.14
N SER A 37 -4.20 3.57 3.15
CA SER A 37 -4.22 2.12 3.04
C SER A 37 -4.64 1.49 4.38
N CYS A 38 -4.93 0.20 4.38
CA CYS A 38 -5.31 -0.55 5.59
C CYS A 38 -4.26 -0.40 6.69
N ALA A 39 -4.67 0.03 7.87
CA ALA A 39 -3.86 0.06 9.08
C ALA A 39 -3.81 -1.33 9.76
N TYR A 40 -2.90 -1.52 10.71
CA TYR A 40 -2.79 -2.74 11.52
C TYR A 40 -3.11 -2.44 12.98
N TRP A 41 -4.32 -2.79 13.42
CA TRP A 41 -4.86 -2.49 14.74
C TRP A 41 -4.43 -3.55 15.75
N THR A 42 -3.40 -3.28 16.52
CA THR A 42 -2.85 -4.24 17.52
C THR A 42 -3.55 -4.12 18.87
N ARG A 43 -4.00 -2.93 19.24
CA ARG A 43 -4.60 -2.62 20.55
C ARG A 43 -5.87 -1.79 20.43
N PRO A 44 -6.89 -2.24 19.66
CA PRO A 44 -8.06 -1.41 19.29
C PRO A 44 -8.98 -1.02 20.46
N HIS A 45 -8.73 -1.55 21.65
CA HIS A 45 -9.53 -1.27 22.86
C HIS A 45 -8.76 -0.42 23.88
N ASP A 46 -7.47 -0.12 23.63
CA ASP A 46 -6.69 0.69 24.54
C ASP A 46 -7.08 2.17 24.45
N PRO A 47 -7.26 2.88 25.57
CA PRO A 47 -7.45 4.32 25.57
C PRO A 47 -6.28 5.05 24.87
N GLY A 48 -6.60 5.97 23.98
CA GLY A 48 -5.59 6.74 23.25
C GLY A 48 -4.98 6.02 22.04
N TYR A 49 -5.34 4.76 21.76
CA TYR A 49 -4.93 4.07 20.55
C TYR A 49 -5.93 4.34 19.42
N GLY A 50 -5.45 4.96 18.37
CA GLY A 50 -6.28 5.36 17.24
C GLY A 50 -5.66 5.02 15.90
N LEU A 51 -6.15 5.71 14.84
CA LEU A 51 -5.70 5.48 13.47
C LEU A 51 -4.20 5.72 13.29
N ALA A 52 -3.63 6.74 13.94
CA ALA A 52 -2.21 7.07 13.80
C ALA A 52 -1.31 5.96 14.38
N GLU A 53 -1.68 5.39 15.54
CA GLU A 53 -0.98 4.27 16.15
C GLU A 53 -1.12 3.02 15.28
N ALA A 54 -2.32 2.73 14.78
CA ALA A 54 -2.56 1.58 13.92
C ALA A 54 -1.81 1.66 12.57
N GLN A 55 -1.69 2.87 12.00
CA GLN A 55 -0.86 3.07 10.80
C GLN A 55 0.63 2.88 11.11
N ARG A 56 1.12 3.41 12.23
CA ARG A 56 2.51 3.16 12.67
C ARG A 56 2.78 1.67 12.86
N ASP A 57 1.87 0.95 13.54
CA ASP A 57 2.00 -0.49 13.74
C ASP A 57 2.00 -1.26 12.39
N LYS A 58 1.25 -0.80 11.38
CA LYS A 58 1.30 -1.35 10.02
C LYS A 58 2.65 -1.10 9.35
N LEU A 59 3.20 0.11 9.43
CA LEU A 59 4.49 0.45 8.86
C LEU A 59 5.61 -0.37 9.51
N ASP A 60 5.58 -0.50 10.84
CA ASP A 60 6.50 -1.35 11.60
C ASP A 60 6.37 -2.83 11.21
N LEU A 61 5.14 -3.33 11.02
CA LEU A 61 4.91 -4.70 10.58
C LEU A 61 5.53 -4.97 9.21
N ILE A 62 5.36 -4.06 8.26
CA ILE A 62 5.96 -4.16 6.92
C ILE A 62 7.49 -4.17 7.02
N CYS A 63 8.08 -3.24 7.76
CA CYS A 63 9.53 -3.16 7.93
C CYS A 63 10.11 -4.43 8.58
N ARG A 64 9.43 -4.99 9.59
CA ARG A 64 9.82 -6.28 10.22
C ARG A 64 9.71 -7.45 9.27
N LYS A 65 8.64 -7.55 8.47
CA LYS A 65 8.48 -8.63 7.46
C LYS A 65 9.58 -8.57 6.41
N LEU A 66 9.91 -7.37 5.96
CA LEU A 66 11.00 -7.13 5.01
C LEU A 66 12.39 -7.26 5.67
N ASP A 67 12.47 -7.33 7.03
CA ASP A 67 13.72 -7.41 7.79
C ASP A 67 14.66 -6.25 7.50
N LEU A 68 14.08 -5.04 7.47
CA LEU A 68 14.85 -3.84 7.12
C LEU A 68 15.88 -3.52 8.20
N ALA A 69 17.10 -3.25 7.76
CA ALA A 69 18.23 -2.89 8.59
C ALA A 69 18.98 -1.67 8.01
N PRO A 70 19.80 -0.98 8.83
CA PRO A 70 20.60 0.14 8.37
C PRO A 70 21.46 -0.19 7.16
N GLY A 71 21.44 0.72 6.16
CA GLY A 71 22.22 0.60 4.92
C GLY A 71 21.62 -0.30 3.84
N GLN A 72 20.55 -1.04 4.13
CA GLN A 72 19.81 -1.78 3.09
C GLN A 72 19.07 -0.85 2.13
N ARG A 73 18.76 -1.36 0.94
CA ARG A 73 18.06 -0.65 -0.13
C ARG A 73 16.63 -1.17 -0.25
N LEU A 74 15.64 -0.29 -0.03
CA LEU A 74 14.22 -0.55 -0.24
C LEU A 74 13.73 0.17 -1.50
N LEU A 75 12.97 -0.53 -2.34
CA LEU A 75 12.15 0.07 -3.39
C LEU A 75 10.68 0.07 -2.94
N ASP A 76 10.05 1.25 -2.87
CA ASP A 76 8.62 1.40 -2.55
C ASP A 76 7.83 1.77 -3.82
N VAL A 77 7.15 0.79 -4.40
CA VAL A 77 6.43 0.91 -5.67
C VAL A 77 5.00 1.39 -5.43
N GLY A 78 4.70 2.60 -5.87
CA GLY A 78 3.44 3.26 -5.57
C GLY A 78 3.43 3.86 -4.16
N CYS A 79 4.44 4.65 -3.84
CA CYS A 79 4.71 5.14 -2.48
C CYS A 79 3.63 6.08 -1.90
N GLY A 80 2.66 6.52 -2.69
CA GLY A 80 1.65 7.48 -2.25
C GLY A 80 2.28 8.76 -1.69
N TRP A 81 1.85 9.19 -0.50
CA TRP A 81 2.43 10.33 0.22
C TRP A 81 3.66 9.96 1.06
N GLY A 82 4.29 8.81 0.80
CA GLY A 82 5.57 8.42 1.35
C GLY A 82 5.54 7.87 2.77
N ALA A 83 4.39 7.42 3.27
CA ALA A 83 4.27 6.94 4.65
C ALA A 83 5.30 5.85 4.97
N LEU A 84 5.41 4.80 4.13
CA LEU A 84 6.37 3.72 4.34
C LEU A 84 7.81 4.17 4.08
N ALA A 85 8.06 4.90 3.00
CA ALA A 85 9.39 5.37 2.64
C ALA A 85 10.02 6.21 3.75
N LEU A 86 9.26 7.20 4.26
CA LEU A 86 9.74 8.08 5.35
C LEU A 86 9.92 7.30 6.66
N HIS A 87 9.03 6.34 6.96
CA HIS A 87 9.11 5.51 8.15
C HIS A 87 10.34 4.59 8.11
N ALA A 88 10.56 3.88 7.00
CA ALA A 88 11.71 2.99 6.82
C ALA A 88 13.04 3.75 6.93
N ALA A 89 13.15 4.91 6.31
CA ALA A 89 14.34 5.75 6.39
C ALA A 89 14.59 6.27 7.81
N ALA A 90 13.56 6.77 8.48
CA ALA A 90 13.70 7.37 9.82
C ALA A 90 13.99 6.35 10.90
N HIS A 91 13.32 5.20 10.89
CA HIS A 91 13.36 4.23 11.99
C HIS A 91 14.26 3.02 11.73
N HIS A 92 14.52 2.69 10.45
CA HIS A 92 15.38 1.56 10.08
C HIS A 92 16.68 1.98 9.39
N ARG A 93 16.86 3.30 9.12
CA ARG A 93 18.06 3.83 8.44
C ARG A 93 18.30 3.17 7.06
N THR A 94 17.21 2.85 6.38
CA THR A 94 17.20 2.21 5.07
C THR A 94 17.28 3.25 3.97
N HIS A 95 18.04 3.00 2.92
CA HIS A 95 18.02 3.80 1.70
C HIS A 95 16.79 3.45 0.88
N VAL A 96 15.92 4.40 0.63
CA VAL A 96 14.63 4.16 -0.02
C VAL A 96 14.56 4.88 -1.37
N THR A 97 14.29 4.12 -2.42
CA THR A 97 13.80 4.65 -3.70
C THR A 97 12.28 4.54 -3.70
N ALA A 98 11.60 5.66 -3.66
CA ALA A 98 10.13 5.75 -3.64
C ALA A 98 9.62 6.20 -5.00
N VAL A 99 8.71 5.43 -5.63
CA VAL A 99 8.20 5.78 -6.96
C VAL A 99 6.69 6.03 -6.94
N THR A 100 6.27 7.06 -7.66
CA THR A 100 4.86 7.42 -7.84
C THR A 100 4.62 7.99 -9.23
N LEU A 101 3.37 7.91 -9.72
CA LEU A 101 2.92 8.58 -10.95
C LEU A 101 2.33 9.97 -10.70
N SER A 102 2.06 10.33 -9.46
CA SER A 102 1.48 11.61 -9.08
C SER A 102 2.56 12.65 -8.78
N ARG A 103 2.58 13.74 -9.56
CA ARG A 103 3.46 14.88 -9.29
C ARG A 103 3.18 15.51 -7.92
N ALA A 104 1.90 15.62 -7.54
CA ALA A 104 1.51 16.16 -6.25
C ALA A 104 2.03 15.32 -5.07
N GLN A 105 1.98 13.99 -5.20
CA GLN A 105 2.56 13.07 -4.20
C GLN A 105 4.09 13.18 -4.16
N ARG A 106 4.75 13.18 -5.32
CA ARG A 106 6.21 13.33 -5.41
C ARG A 106 6.67 14.62 -4.73
N ASP A 107 6.03 15.73 -5.03
CA ASP A 107 6.40 17.04 -4.47
C ASP A 107 6.15 17.09 -2.96
N PHE A 108 5.05 16.48 -2.50
CA PHE A 108 4.75 16.33 -1.08
C PHE A 108 5.81 15.51 -0.35
N VAL A 109 6.18 14.33 -0.89
CA VAL A 109 7.21 13.47 -0.28
C VAL A 109 8.56 14.18 -0.25
N ALA A 110 8.96 14.83 -1.34
CA ALA A 110 10.21 15.59 -1.41
C ALA A 110 10.26 16.73 -0.38
N ALA A 111 9.14 17.39 -0.10
CA ALA A 111 9.07 18.39 0.97
C ALA A 111 9.27 17.74 2.35
N ARG A 112 8.59 16.64 2.63
CA ARG A 112 8.70 15.89 3.89
C ARG A 112 10.10 15.31 4.12
N VAL A 113 10.79 14.88 3.05
CA VAL A 113 12.19 14.42 3.11
C VAL A 113 13.09 15.53 3.60
N ARG A 114 12.93 16.75 3.07
CA ARG A 114 13.69 17.93 3.52
C ARG A 114 13.36 18.33 4.95
N GLU A 115 12.05 18.41 5.30
CA GLU A 115 11.58 18.77 6.65
C GLU A 115 12.11 17.84 7.75
N ARG A 116 12.36 16.56 7.41
CA ARG A 116 12.81 15.53 8.35
C ARG A 116 14.30 15.21 8.27
N ASP A 117 15.05 15.96 7.45
CA ASP A 117 16.49 15.71 7.21
C ASP A 117 16.81 14.28 6.74
N LEU A 118 15.97 13.75 5.84
CA LEU A 118 16.11 12.41 5.28
C LEU A 118 16.69 12.39 3.86
N GLY A 119 17.23 13.51 3.36
CA GLY A 119 17.74 13.66 1.99
C GLY A 119 18.88 12.70 1.63
N GLY A 120 19.62 12.19 2.61
CA GLY A 120 20.65 11.17 2.38
C GLY A 120 20.11 9.72 2.35
N LEU A 121 18.81 9.52 2.62
CA LEU A 121 18.21 8.20 2.72
C LEU A 121 17.00 7.98 1.81
N VAL A 122 16.33 9.02 1.33
CA VAL A 122 15.12 8.89 0.52
C VAL A 122 15.23 9.65 -0.78
N ASP A 123 15.15 8.92 -1.89
CA ASP A 123 14.97 9.44 -3.23
C ASP A 123 13.53 9.18 -3.69
N VAL A 124 12.84 10.23 -4.18
CA VAL A 124 11.49 10.10 -4.70
C VAL A 124 11.44 10.41 -6.19
N GLU A 125 10.98 9.45 -6.98
CA GLU A 125 10.97 9.50 -8.43
C GLU A 125 9.54 9.58 -8.99
N LEU A 126 9.33 10.44 -9.98
CA LEU A 126 8.10 10.52 -10.76
C LEU A 126 8.24 9.62 -11.99
N CYS A 127 8.05 8.34 -11.83
CA CYS A 127 8.17 7.39 -12.93
C CYS A 127 7.18 6.22 -12.79
N HIS A 128 6.92 5.56 -13.92
CA HIS A 128 6.18 4.30 -13.91
C HIS A 128 7.12 3.15 -13.54
N TYR A 129 6.65 2.17 -12.75
CA TYR A 129 7.47 1.02 -12.35
C TYR A 129 8.03 0.23 -13.56
N ARG A 130 7.34 0.29 -14.72
CA ARG A 130 7.83 -0.33 -15.96
C ARG A 130 9.05 0.37 -16.53
N ASP A 131 9.17 1.67 -16.29
CA ASP A 131 10.24 2.53 -16.83
C ASP A 131 11.42 2.65 -15.85
N LEU A 132 11.27 2.18 -14.61
CA LEU A 132 12.32 2.24 -13.60
C LEU A 132 13.49 1.35 -14.00
N ALA A 133 14.68 1.93 -14.10
CA ALA A 133 15.89 1.17 -14.37
C ALA A 133 16.52 0.60 -13.09
N GLY A 134 17.38 -0.41 -13.25
CA GLY A 134 18.15 -0.97 -12.16
C GLY A 134 17.48 -2.12 -11.43
N GLY A 135 18.01 -2.45 -10.24
CA GLY A 135 17.61 -3.59 -9.41
C GLY A 135 18.60 -3.80 -8.26
N GLY A 136 18.64 -5.02 -7.72
CA GLY A 136 19.53 -5.36 -6.61
C GLY A 136 19.10 -4.77 -5.28
N TYR A 137 17.79 -4.51 -5.11
CA TYR A 137 17.22 -4.07 -3.83
C TYR A 137 17.20 -5.24 -2.84
N ASP A 138 17.48 -4.94 -1.58
CA ASP A 138 17.32 -5.88 -0.47
C ASP A 138 15.85 -6.18 -0.21
N ALA A 139 15.00 -5.19 -0.40
CA ALA A 139 13.57 -5.29 -0.23
C ALA A 139 12.81 -4.50 -1.29
N VAL A 140 11.62 -4.98 -1.64
CA VAL A 140 10.63 -4.29 -2.47
C VAL A 140 9.30 -4.30 -1.73
N SER A 141 8.60 -3.18 -1.73
CA SER A 141 7.25 -3.06 -1.20
C SER A 141 6.30 -2.49 -2.26
N THR A 142 5.06 -2.92 -2.18
CA THR A 142 3.94 -2.31 -2.88
C THR A 142 2.70 -2.41 -2.00
N VAL A 143 2.11 -1.25 -1.66
CA VAL A 143 1.01 -1.15 -0.70
C VAL A 143 -0.20 -0.57 -1.40
N GLU A 144 -1.19 -1.43 -1.66
CA GLU A 144 -2.47 -1.07 -2.30
C GLU A 144 -2.31 -0.31 -3.62
N MET A 145 -1.39 -0.82 -4.47
CA MET A 145 -1.16 -0.36 -5.82
C MET A 145 -1.51 -1.43 -6.87
N GLY A 146 -1.38 -2.71 -6.51
CA GLY A 146 -1.61 -3.84 -7.42
C GLY A 146 -3.04 -3.92 -7.96
N GLU A 147 -4.01 -3.30 -7.28
CA GLU A 147 -5.40 -3.17 -7.71
C GLU A 147 -5.56 -2.33 -8.98
N HIS A 148 -4.60 -1.45 -9.26
CA HIS A 148 -4.56 -0.64 -10.48
C HIS A 148 -3.86 -1.33 -11.64
N VAL A 149 -3.30 -2.53 -11.40
CA VAL A 149 -2.68 -3.38 -12.41
C VAL A 149 -3.68 -4.44 -12.87
N GLY A 150 -4.26 -4.30 -14.05
CA GLY A 150 -5.24 -5.25 -14.57
C GLY A 150 -4.71 -6.69 -14.67
N ASP A 151 -5.62 -7.68 -14.80
CA ASP A 151 -5.25 -9.10 -14.81
C ASP A 151 -4.23 -9.47 -15.87
N THR A 152 -4.38 -8.93 -17.08
CA THR A 152 -3.49 -9.19 -18.20
C THR A 152 -2.07 -8.65 -17.98
N ALA A 153 -1.93 -7.58 -17.18
CA ALA A 153 -0.65 -6.94 -16.92
C ALA A 153 0.00 -7.39 -15.60
N TYR A 154 -0.74 -8.12 -14.76
CA TYR A 154 -0.24 -8.50 -13.44
C TYR A 154 0.92 -9.52 -13.47
N PRO A 155 0.97 -10.51 -14.39
CA PRO A 155 2.14 -11.38 -14.53
C PRO A 155 3.42 -10.58 -14.84
N ASP A 156 3.35 -9.58 -15.73
CA ASP A 156 4.49 -8.71 -16.05
C ASP A 156 4.87 -7.84 -14.84
N PHE A 157 3.89 -7.37 -14.07
CA PHE A 157 4.13 -6.65 -12.83
C PHE A 157 4.86 -7.52 -11.81
N ALA A 158 4.40 -8.76 -11.58
CA ALA A 158 5.06 -9.71 -10.69
C ALA A 158 6.50 -10.03 -11.14
N ALA A 159 6.71 -10.26 -12.43
CA ALA A 159 8.03 -10.45 -13.01
C ALA A 159 8.94 -9.23 -12.81
N ARG A 160 8.36 -8.03 -12.91
CA ARG A 160 9.10 -6.78 -12.69
C ARG A 160 9.49 -6.63 -11.22
N LEU A 161 8.59 -6.91 -10.27
CA LEU A 161 8.90 -6.90 -8.83
C LEU A 161 10.01 -7.90 -8.50
N HIS A 162 9.95 -9.11 -9.07
CA HIS A 162 11.02 -10.10 -8.93
C HIS A 162 12.36 -9.57 -9.47
N SER A 163 12.38 -8.91 -10.63
CA SER A 163 13.60 -8.42 -11.27
C SER A 163 14.32 -7.33 -10.47
N PHE A 164 13.58 -6.55 -9.68
CA PHE A 164 14.14 -5.51 -8.81
C PHE A 164 14.91 -6.09 -7.61
N LEU A 165 14.55 -7.27 -7.15
CA LEU A 165 15.18 -7.89 -5.99
C LEU A 165 16.55 -8.48 -6.30
N ARG A 166 17.49 -8.37 -5.37
CA ARG A 166 18.66 -9.24 -5.35
C ARG A 166 18.26 -10.67 -4.93
N PRO A 167 19.08 -11.71 -5.20
CA PRO A 167 18.89 -13.01 -4.57
C PRO A 167 18.77 -12.88 -3.04
N ARG A 168 17.84 -13.62 -2.43
CA ARG A 168 17.43 -13.53 -1.01
C ARG A 168 16.74 -12.20 -0.63
N GLY A 169 16.48 -11.33 -1.61
CA GLY A 169 15.70 -10.09 -1.38
C GLY A 169 14.23 -10.41 -1.11
N ARG A 170 13.58 -9.59 -0.27
CA ARG A 170 12.20 -9.82 0.17
C ARG A 170 11.23 -8.88 -0.52
N LEU A 171 10.07 -9.41 -0.90
CA LEU A 171 8.94 -8.65 -1.42
C LEU A 171 7.80 -8.65 -0.40
N LEU A 172 7.20 -7.50 -0.16
CA LEU A 172 5.91 -7.40 0.51
C LEU A 172 4.90 -6.74 -0.41
N VAL A 173 3.81 -7.46 -0.68
CA VAL A 173 2.63 -6.96 -1.35
C VAL A 173 1.51 -6.83 -0.31
N GLN A 174 1.01 -5.61 -0.08
CA GLN A 174 -0.27 -5.41 0.60
C GLN A 174 -1.29 -5.04 -0.47
N GLN A 175 -2.37 -5.81 -0.60
CA GLN A 175 -3.31 -5.63 -1.70
C GLN A 175 -4.72 -6.05 -1.27
N MET A 176 -5.71 -5.28 -1.73
CA MET A 176 -7.10 -5.69 -1.60
C MET A 176 -7.39 -6.91 -2.45
N SER A 177 -8.25 -7.78 -1.94
CA SER A 177 -8.71 -9.00 -2.60
C SER A 177 -10.23 -9.08 -2.63
N ARG A 178 -10.74 -9.92 -3.50
CA ARG A 178 -12.17 -10.19 -3.62
C ARG A 178 -12.39 -11.64 -4.00
N GLY A 179 -13.32 -12.31 -3.31
CA GLY A 179 -13.71 -13.66 -3.68
C GLY A 179 -14.37 -13.70 -5.06
N THR A 180 -14.22 -14.82 -5.77
CA THR A 180 -14.69 -15.00 -7.15
C THR A 180 -16.18 -14.67 -7.34
N ASN A 181 -17.00 -14.96 -6.34
CA ASN A 181 -18.46 -14.76 -6.40
C ASN A 181 -18.93 -13.43 -5.80
N ALA A 182 -18.02 -12.59 -5.31
CA ALA A 182 -18.39 -11.32 -4.72
C ALA A 182 -18.66 -10.27 -5.80
N PRO A 183 -19.74 -9.46 -5.69
CA PRO A 183 -20.04 -8.42 -6.67
C PRO A 183 -18.95 -7.34 -6.67
N GLY A 184 -18.72 -6.74 -7.83
CA GLY A 184 -17.85 -5.58 -8.00
C GLY A 184 -18.39 -4.31 -7.34
N GLY A 185 -17.60 -3.25 -7.31
CA GLY A 185 -17.99 -1.93 -6.81
C GLY A 185 -19.02 -1.23 -7.72
N GLY A 186 -19.20 -1.72 -8.95
CA GLY A 186 -20.16 -1.20 -9.91
C GLY A 186 -19.86 0.21 -10.40
N ALA A 187 -20.82 0.79 -11.11
CA ALA A 187 -20.68 2.09 -11.75
C ALA A 187 -20.35 3.24 -10.78
N PHE A 188 -20.75 3.12 -9.52
CA PHE A 188 -20.46 4.14 -8.51
C PHE A 188 -18.94 4.25 -8.25
N ILE A 189 -18.28 3.14 -7.97
CA ILE A 189 -16.83 3.12 -7.73
C ILE A 189 -16.06 3.54 -8.98
N GLU A 190 -16.44 2.98 -10.14
CA GLU A 190 -15.83 3.30 -11.42
C GLU A 190 -15.92 4.78 -11.80
N SER A 191 -17.07 5.43 -11.49
CA SER A 191 -17.30 6.81 -11.92
C SER A 191 -16.81 7.86 -10.93
N TYR A 192 -16.82 7.56 -9.63
CA TYR A 192 -16.62 8.59 -8.60
C TYR A 192 -15.41 8.36 -7.70
N ILE A 193 -14.88 7.15 -7.62
CA ILE A 193 -13.83 6.84 -6.65
C ILE A 193 -12.55 6.42 -7.36
N ALA A 194 -12.54 5.25 -7.98
CA ALA A 194 -11.34 4.67 -8.56
C ALA A 194 -11.68 3.89 -9.82
N PRO A 195 -11.51 4.51 -11.00
CA PRO A 195 -11.68 3.83 -12.27
C PRO A 195 -10.61 2.75 -12.46
N ASP A 196 -10.94 1.73 -13.24
CA ASP A 196 -10.03 0.66 -13.66
C ASP A 196 -9.43 -0.19 -12.50
N MET A 197 -10.04 -0.16 -11.31
CA MET A 197 -9.60 -1.05 -10.22
C MET A 197 -9.99 -2.50 -10.49
N HIS A 198 -9.04 -3.39 -10.31
CA HIS A 198 -9.23 -4.82 -10.45
C HIS A 198 -8.79 -5.58 -9.21
N MET A 199 -9.72 -6.24 -8.54
CA MET A 199 -9.48 -7.06 -7.37
C MET A 199 -9.76 -8.51 -7.68
N ARG A 200 -8.86 -9.40 -7.28
CA ARG A 200 -8.89 -10.84 -7.51
C ARG A 200 -8.81 -11.61 -6.20
N PRO A 201 -9.14 -12.91 -6.19
CA PRO A 201 -8.86 -13.78 -5.04
C PRO A 201 -7.38 -13.76 -4.69
N VAL A 202 -7.06 -13.78 -3.40
CA VAL A 202 -5.68 -13.75 -2.92
C VAL A 202 -4.84 -14.90 -3.48
N GLY A 203 -5.42 -16.09 -3.65
CA GLY A 203 -4.75 -17.23 -4.25
C GLY A 203 -4.28 -17.01 -5.69
N GLU A 204 -5.02 -16.24 -6.49
CA GLU A 204 -4.57 -15.87 -7.85
C GLU A 204 -3.36 -14.93 -7.80
N THR A 205 -3.37 -13.95 -6.89
CA THR A 205 -2.21 -13.07 -6.67
C THR A 205 -0.98 -13.88 -6.26
N VAL A 206 -1.14 -14.82 -5.31
CA VAL A 206 -0.06 -15.73 -4.89
C VAL A 206 0.49 -16.53 -6.08
N GLY A 207 -0.39 -17.16 -6.88
CA GLY A 207 0.04 -17.94 -8.04
C GLY A 207 0.80 -17.11 -9.09
N MET A 208 0.42 -15.85 -9.30
CA MET A 208 1.14 -14.95 -10.22
C MET A 208 2.53 -14.55 -9.69
N LEU A 209 2.66 -14.34 -8.37
CA LEU A 209 3.96 -14.07 -7.74
C LEU A 209 4.90 -15.29 -7.83
N GLU A 210 4.38 -16.50 -7.56
CA GLU A 210 5.13 -17.74 -7.68
C GLU A 210 5.50 -18.04 -9.13
N GLY A 211 4.57 -17.81 -10.07
CA GLY A 211 4.83 -17.92 -11.50
C GLY A 211 5.92 -16.99 -12.03
N ALA A 212 6.19 -15.88 -11.33
CA ALA A 212 7.29 -14.96 -11.62
C ALA A 212 8.64 -15.39 -10.99
N GLY A 213 8.70 -16.52 -10.29
CA GLY A 213 9.91 -17.04 -9.65
C GLY A 213 10.14 -16.59 -8.21
N LEU A 214 9.12 -16.01 -7.57
CA LEU A 214 9.14 -15.68 -6.15
C LEU A 214 8.68 -16.90 -5.32
N GLU A 215 9.20 -17.04 -4.12
CA GLU A 215 8.73 -18.02 -3.14
C GLU A 215 7.86 -17.29 -2.11
N VAL A 216 6.56 -17.60 -2.05
CA VAL A 216 5.66 -17.01 -1.06
C VAL A 216 5.88 -17.66 0.29
N ARG A 217 6.18 -16.85 1.32
CA ARG A 217 6.51 -17.30 2.69
C ARG A 217 5.36 -17.17 3.67
N SER A 218 4.51 -16.16 3.48
CA SER A 218 3.31 -16.02 4.29
C SER A 218 2.28 -15.15 3.62
N VAL A 219 1.02 -15.42 3.94
CA VAL A 219 -0.14 -14.58 3.61
C VAL A 219 -0.87 -14.26 4.92
N GLN A 220 -1.06 -12.97 5.19
CA GLN A 220 -1.78 -12.51 6.38
C GLN A 220 -2.96 -11.66 5.96
N SER A 221 -4.18 -12.12 6.27
CA SER A 221 -5.39 -11.32 6.03
C SER A 221 -5.51 -10.20 7.07
N LEU A 222 -5.85 -9.02 6.59
CA LEU A 222 -6.08 -7.81 7.39
C LEU A 222 -7.52 -7.29 7.24
N ARG A 223 -8.47 -8.11 6.82
CA ARG A 223 -9.83 -7.71 6.51
C ARG A 223 -10.51 -6.93 7.64
N GLU A 224 -10.44 -7.43 8.87
CA GLU A 224 -11.03 -6.79 10.04
C GLU A 224 -10.32 -5.49 10.41
N HIS A 225 -9.04 -5.37 10.08
CA HIS A 225 -8.27 -4.14 10.26
C HIS A 225 -8.74 -3.06 9.28
N TYR A 226 -9.13 -3.45 8.05
CA TYR A 226 -9.62 -2.46 7.09
C TYR A 226 -11.00 -1.94 7.45
N ASP A 227 -11.91 -2.80 7.95
CA ASP A 227 -13.21 -2.32 8.49
C ASP A 227 -13.00 -1.23 9.54
N ARG A 228 -12.06 -1.44 10.48
CA ARG A 228 -11.71 -0.44 11.51
C ARG A 228 -11.07 0.82 10.92
N THR A 229 -10.21 0.66 9.93
CA THR A 229 -9.53 1.78 9.26
C THR A 229 -10.54 2.68 8.55
N ILE A 230 -11.45 2.07 7.78
CA ILE A 230 -12.51 2.78 7.08
C ILE A 230 -13.48 3.43 8.08
N ALA A 231 -13.82 2.75 9.17
CA ALA A 231 -14.65 3.32 10.23
C ALA A 231 -14.01 4.57 10.85
N ALA A 232 -12.68 4.58 11.05
CA ALA A 232 -11.96 5.75 11.55
C ALA A 232 -11.97 6.91 10.54
N TRP A 233 -11.79 6.65 9.25
CA TRP A 233 -11.91 7.66 8.20
C TRP A 233 -13.34 8.20 8.13
N HIS A 234 -14.34 7.33 8.18
CA HIS A 234 -15.75 7.74 8.17
C HIS A 234 -16.08 8.62 9.38
N ALA A 235 -15.66 8.24 10.57
CA ALA A 235 -15.85 9.04 11.78
C ALA A 235 -15.16 10.42 11.68
N THR A 236 -13.99 10.49 11.03
CA THR A 236 -13.31 11.76 10.78
C THR A 236 -14.07 12.63 9.79
N LEU A 237 -14.59 12.06 8.70
CA LEU A 237 -15.43 12.77 7.73
C LEU A 237 -16.69 13.35 8.40
N GLU A 238 -17.40 12.53 9.19
CA GLU A 238 -18.61 12.99 9.90
C GLU A 238 -18.32 14.11 10.90
N ARG A 239 -17.28 13.96 11.70
CA ARG A 239 -16.89 14.96 12.71
C ARG A 239 -16.46 16.29 12.10
N ARG A 240 -15.82 16.25 10.93
CA ARG A 240 -15.25 17.42 10.24
C ARG A 240 -16.03 17.80 8.97
N TRP A 241 -17.31 17.43 8.88
CA TRP A 241 -18.15 17.59 7.70
C TRP A 241 -18.05 18.95 7.05
N ALA A 242 -18.18 20.04 7.84
CA ALA A 242 -18.15 21.40 7.32
C ALA A 242 -16.80 21.75 6.63
N GLU A 243 -15.69 21.24 7.16
CA GLU A 243 -14.36 21.44 6.57
C GLU A 243 -14.21 20.68 5.25
N PHE A 244 -14.73 19.45 5.18
CA PHE A 244 -14.74 18.68 3.93
C PHE A 244 -15.62 19.34 2.86
N VAL A 245 -16.78 19.87 3.25
CA VAL A 245 -17.64 20.63 2.34
C VAL A 245 -16.95 21.90 1.84
N ALA A 246 -16.23 22.60 2.71
CA ALA A 246 -15.48 23.79 2.33
C ALA A 246 -14.33 23.48 1.32
N LEU A 247 -13.68 22.31 1.46
CA LEU A 247 -12.59 21.90 0.58
C LEU A 247 -13.04 21.36 -0.78
N GLY A 248 -14.06 20.51 -0.80
CA GLY A 248 -14.42 19.76 -2.00
C GLY A 248 -15.87 19.91 -2.47
N GLY A 249 -16.67 20.70 -1.75
CA GLY A 249 -18.10 20.85 -2.00
C GLY A 249 -18.93 19.71 -1.40
N GLU A 250 -20.21 19.99 -1.20
CA GLU A 250 -21.15 19.06 -0.56
C GLU A 250 -21.33 17.75 -1.36
N ALA A 251 -21.36 17.85 -2.69
CA ALA A 251 -21.49 16.66 -3.55
C ALA A 251 -20.33 15.68 -3.35
N THR A 252 -19.10 16.17 -3.33
CA THR A 252 -17.89 15.35 -3.07
C THR A 252 -17.93 14.74 -1.67
N ALA A 253 -18.26 15.52 -0.66
CA ALA A 253 -18.37 15.02 0.71
C ALA A 253 -19.41 13.90 0.84
N ARG A 254 -20.57 14.02 0.17
CA ARG A 254 -21.62 12.98 0.13
C ARG A 254 -21.16 11.72 -0.60
N VAL A 255 -20.45 11.87 -1.72
CA VAL A 255 -19.84 10.72 -2.44
C VAL A 255 -18.88 9.97 -1.53
N TRP A 256 -17.99 10.67 -0.84
CA TRP A 256 -17.04 10.06 0.09
C TRP A 256 -17.71 9.40 1.29
N ARG A 257 -18.76 10.02 1.86
CA ARG A 257 -19.56 9.41 2.91
C ARG A 257 -20.13 8.07 2.48
N LEU A 258 -20.73 8.00 1.29
CA LEU A 258 -21.30 6.77 0.74
C LEU A 258 -20.22 5.74 0.44
N TYR A 259 -19.09 6.18 -0.12
CA TYR A 259 -17.93 5.32 -0.39
C TYR A 259 -17.38 4.66 0.89
N LEU A 260 -17.14 5.44 1.93
CA LEU A 260 -16.60 4.92 3.19
C LEU A 260 -17.62 4.00 3.89
N ALA A 261 -18.89 4.35 3.93
CA ALA A 261 -19.93 3.50 4.50
C ALA A 261 -20.05 2.16 3.75
N GLY A 262 -20.13 2.22 2.41
CA GLY A 262 -20.23 1.03 1.55
C GLY A 262 -18.97 0.17 1.57
N GLY A 263 -17.78 0.80 1.61
CA GLY A 263 -16.51 0.11 1.74
C GLY A 263 -16.38 -0.64 3.06
N GLY A 264 -16.67 0.00 4.19
CA GLY A 264 -16.67 -0.67 5.50
C GLY A 264 -17.61 -1.87 5.54
N LEU A 265 -18.81 -1.71 4.97
CA LEU A 265 -19.77 -2.81 4.88
C LEU A 265 -19.23 -3.97 4.02
N ALA A 266 -18.56 -3.68 2.91
CA ALA A 266 -18.00 -4.70 2.02
C ALA A 266 -16.94 -5.56 2.72
N PHE A 267 -16.07 -4.94 3.54
CA PHE A 267 -15.09 -5.70 4.35
C PHE A 267 -15.76 -6.48 5.49
N ARG A 268 -16.73 -5.87 6.19
CA ARG A 268 -17.46 -6.53 7.28
C ARG A 268 -18.21 -7.76 6.80
N GLU A 269 -18.85 -7.70 5.66
CA GLU A 269 -19.61 -8.78 5.03
C GLU A 269 -18.73 -9.77 4.25
N ARG A 270 -17.43 -9.65 4.29
CA ARG A 270 -16.48 -10.52 3.58
C ARG A 270 -16.62 -10.50 2.05
N ARG A 271 -17.19 -9.44 1.49
CA ARG A 271 -17.23 -9.23 0.03
C ARG A 271 -15.88 -8.77 -0.50
N MET A 272 -15.09 -8.13 0.36
CA MET A 272 -13.71 -7.71 0.10
C MET A 272 -12.79 -8.20 1.21
N GLY A 273 -11.54 -8.43 0.86
CA GLY A 273 -10.42 -8.68 1.74
C GLY A 273 -9.27 -7.71 1.47
N VAL A 274 -8.27 -7.75 2.31
CA VAL A 274 -6.96 -7.15 2.10
C VAL A 274 -5.92 -8.05 2.75
N ASP A 275 -4.84 -8.31 2.04
CA ASP A 275 -3.87 -9.31 2.44
C ASP A 275 -2.45 -8.75 2.33
N GLN A 276 -1.59 -9.07 3.30
CA GLN A 276 -0.14 -8.90 3.18
C GLN A 276 0.49 -10.21 2.77
N ILE A 277 1.13 -10.23 1.60
CA ILE A 277 1.84 -11.36 1.04
C ILE A 277 3.33 -11.08 1.17
N LEU A 278 4.05 -11.90 1.93
CA LEU A 278 5.51 -11.87 2.02
C LEU A 278 6.08 -12.94 1.12
N ALA A 279 6.95 -12.53 0.21
CA ALA A 279 7.67 -13.44 -0.70
C ALA A 279 9.17 -13.13 -0.70
N VAL A 280 9.97 -14.03 -1.22
CA VAL A 280 11.42 -13.88 -1.36
C VAL A 280 11.85 -14.32 -2.76
N ARG A 281 12.90 -13.69 -3.29
CA ARG A 281 13.61 -14.17 -4.46
C ARG A 281 14.69 -15.18 -4.01
N PRO A 282 14.51 -16.51 -4.17
CA PRO A 282 15.53 -17.47 -3.78
C PRO A 282 16.76 -17.36 -4.69
N THR A 283 17.87 -17.90 -4.26
CA THR A 283 19.05 -18.10 -5.10
C THR A 283 18.82 -19.24 -6.11
N SER A 284 19.73 -19.42 -7.06
CA SER A 284 19.62 -20.50 -8.08
C SER A 284 19.67 -21.91 -7.47
N ASP A 285 20.23 -22.06 -6.28
CA ASP A 285 20.29 -23.31 -5.49
C ASP A 285 19.17 -23.43 -4.46
N GLY A 286 18.19 -22.50 -4.51
CA GLY A 286 16.97 -22.57 -3.70
C GLY A 286 17.08 -21.96 -2.30
N ASP A 287 18.20 -21.31 -1.94
CA ASP A 287 18.34 -20.67 -0.64
C ASP A 287 17.54 -19.35 -0.59
N SER A 288 16.59 -19.28 0.31
CA SER A 288 15.74 -18.09 0.53
C SER A 288 16.38 -17.07 1.48
N GLY A 289 17.36 -17.45 2.28
CA GLY A 289 17.90 -16.63 3.36
C GLY A 289 16.89 -16.31 4.47
N MET A 290 15.74 -16.99 4.49
CA MET A 290 14.69 -16.75 5.48
C MET A 290 14.82 -17.74 6.66
N PRO A 291 14.53 -17.28 7.90
CA PRO A 291 14.51 -18.19 9.03
C PRO A 291 13.37 -19.22 8.90
N PRO A 292 13.52 -20.44 9.49
CA PRO A 292 12.48 -21.48 9.45
C PRO A 292 11.15 -21.03 10.09
N ALA A 293 11.22 -20.20 11.14
CA ALA A 293 10.04 -19.62 11.79
C ALA A 293 9.66 -18.28 11.12
N PRO A 294 8.37 -17.94 11.01
CA PRO A 294 7.94 -16.66 10.48
C PRO A 294 8.59 -15.49 11.25
N PRO A 295 9.12 -14.46 10.58
CA PRO A 295 9.82 -13.35 11.24
C PRO A 295 8.92 -12.47 12.10
N HIS A 296 7.62 -12.71 12.10
CA HIS A 296 6.58 -11.97 12.81
C HIS A 296 5.75 -12.83 13.77
N GLY A 297 6.21 -14.05 14.06
CA GLY A 297 5.68 -14.85 15.17
C GLY A 297 5.91 -14.15 16.53
N PRO A 298 5.23 -14.60 17.61
CA PRO A 298 5.51 -14.07 18.94
C PRO A 298 7.01 -14.17 19.20
N ARG A 299 7.63 -13.05 19.66
CA ARG A 299 9.02 -13.12 20.09
C ARG A 299 9.10 -14.17 21.19
N PRO A 300 10.06 -15.12 21.15
CA PRO A 300 10.33 -15.93 22.32
C PRO A 300 10.57 -14.95 23.48
N GLU A 301 9.84 -15.15 24.59
CA GLU A 301 10.11 -14.42 25.82
C GLU A 301 11.63 -14.61 26.10
N THR A 302 12.36 -13.52 26.02
CA THR A 302 13.76 -13.53 26.50
C THR A 302 13.67 -13.92 27.96
N ALA A 303 14.10 -15.13 28.29
CA ALA A 303 14.27 -15.59 29.65
C ALA A 303 15.05 -14.48 30.43
N ARG A 304 14.37 -13.91 31.42
CA ARG A 304 14.95 -12.96 32.35
C ARG A 304 15.95 -13.67 33.24
#